data_2a9db1f2227a85e86253ca21e56fff0a
#
_entry.id   2a9db1f2227a85e86253ca21e56fff0a
#
_cell.length_a   1.000
_cell.length_b   1.000
_cell.length_c   1.000
_cell.angle_alpha   90.00
_cell.angle_beta   90.00
_cell.angle_gamma   90.00
#
_symmetry.space_group_name_H-M   'P 1'
#
loop_
_entity.id
_entity.type
_entity.pdbx_description
1 polymer ?
#
loop_
_entity_poly.entity_id
_entity_poly.type
_entity_poly.pdbx_seq_one_letter_code
_entity_poly.pdbx_strand_id
1 'polypeptide(L)'
;MNQIYYDAIYASYPNAVTINSDSIVFDSDNNVINIDENFISNKISELEAAEPIRLLREKRDQLLSQSDWRDLPSYPGSNQEAWRTYRQQLRDMPSTTDPSDPTWPTAPEND
;
A
#
# COMPACT_ATOMS: atom_id res chain seq x y z
N MET A 1 -17.15 9.11 10.48
CA MET A 1 -16.40 9.15 9.23
C MET A 1 -15.12 8.38 9.34
N ASN A 2 -14.71 7.72 8.28
CA ASN A 2 -13.49 6.93 8.32
C ASN A 2 -12.29 7.73 7.79
N GLN A 3 -11.09 7.19 7.99
CA GLN A 3 -9.85 7.86 7.63
C GLN A 3 -9.76 8.14 6.12
N ILE A 4 -10.31 7.27 5.28
CA ILE A 4 -10.22 7.43 3.83
C ILE A 4 -10.96 8.67 3.33
N TYR A 5 -12.05 9.05 3.99
CA TYR A 5 -12.77 10.27 3.66
C TYR A 5 -11.91 11.51 3.93
N TYR A 6 -11.23 11.55 5.08
CA TYR A 6 -10.32 12.64 5.41
C TYR A 6 -9.13 12.68 4.47
N ASP A 7 -8.57 11.52 4.15
CA ASP A 7 -7.46 11.40 3.20
C ASP A 7 -7.85 11.94 1.83
N ALA A 8 -9.07 11.64 1.38
CA ALA A 8 -9.57 12.14 0.11
C ALA A 8 -9.69 13.67 0.10
N ILE A 9 -10.17 14.26 1.20
CA ILE A 9 -10.29 15.71 1.33
C ILE A 9 -8.91 16.37 1.28
N TYR A 10 -7.96 15.90 2.07
CA TYR A 10 -6.62 16.49 2.11
C TYR A 10 -5.88 16.30 0.79
N ALA A 11 -6.07 15.19 0.10
CA ALA A 11 -5.46 14.94 -1.21
C ALA A 11 -6.05 15.83 -2.30
N SER A 12 -7.36 16.13 -2.21
CA SER A 12 -8.08 16.90 -3.22
C SER A 12 -7.98 18.41 -2.99
N TYR A 13 -7.83 18.84 -1.74
CA TYR A 13 -7.77 20.23 -1.35
C TYR A 13 -6.51 20.47 -0.53
N PRO A 14 -5.35 20.73 -1.19
CA PRO A 14 -4.06 20.85 -0.50
C PRO A 14 -3.99 21.95 0.55
N ASN A 15 -4.85 22.99 0.44
CA ASN A 15 -4.92 24.08 1.40
C ASN A 15 -5.80 23.78 2.63
N ALA A 16 -6.45 22.60 2.67
CA ALA A 16 -7.21 22.17 3.83
C ALA A 16 -6.27 21.85 4.99
N VAL A 17 -6.53 22.41 6.17
CA VAL A 17 -5.72 22.17 7.37
C VAL A 17 -6.52 21.58 8.52
N THR A 18 -7.83 21.78 8.55
CA THR A 18 -8.70 21.32 9.64
C THR A 18 -10.04 20.85 9.10
N ILE A 19 -10.58 19.80 9.69
CA ILE A 19 -11.94 19.33 9.44
C ILE A 19 -12.61 19.21 10.82
N ASN A 20 -13.74 19.90 11.01
CA ASN A 20 -14.43 19.84 12.29
C ASN A 20 -15.39 18.64 12.40
N SER A 21 -16.07 18.50 13.53
CA SER A 21 -16.99 17.38 13.77
C SER A 21 -18.21 17.36 12.83
N ASP A 22 -18.55 18.50 12.22
CA ASP A 22 -19.63 18.62 11.24
C ASP A 22 -19.14 18.42 9.81
N SER A 23 -17.89 18.01 9.64
CA SER A 23 -17.22 17.80 8.34
C SER A 23 -17.07 19.09 7.53
N ILE A 24 -16.98 20.23 8.21
CA ILE A 24 -16.65 21.50 7.57
C ILE A 24 -15.13 21.62 7.51
N VAL A 25 -14.61 21.96 6.33
CA VAL A 25 -13.18 22.02 6.04
C VAL A 25 -12.73 23.47 6.08
N PHE A 26 -11.61 23.73 6.74
CA PHE A 26 -11.02 25.05 6.90
C PHE A 26 -9.60 25.11 6.37
N ASP A 27 -9.20 26.26 5.82
CA ASP A 27 -7.81 26.51 5.43
C ASP A 27 -7.00 27.12 6.60
N SER A 28 -5.73 27.48 6.32
CA SER A 28 -4.85 28.04 7.35
C SER A 28 -5.28 29.41 7.86
N ASP A 29 -6.12 30.14 7.10
CA ASP A 29 -6.68 31.42 7.50
C ASP A 29 -8.04 31.30 8.17
N ASN A 30 -8.44 30.06 8.48
CA ASN A 30 -9.69 29.70 9.12
C ASN A 30 -10.93 30.03 8.25
N ASN A 31 -10.75 30.06 6.94
CA ASN A 31 -11.84 30.20 5.97
C ASN A 31 -12.40 28.84 5.60
N VAL A 32 -13.72 28.77 5.40
CA VAL A 32 -14.38 27.53 4.97
C VAL A 32 -14.01 27.22 3.52
N ILE A 33 -13.61 25.97 3.28
CA ILE A 33 -13.39 25.46 1.93
C ILE A 33 -14.64 24.71 1.49
N ASN A 34 -15.23 25.12 0.37
CA ASN A 34 -16.35 24.40 -0.21
C ASN A 34 -15.85 23.16 -0.92
N ILE A 35 -16.33 21.99 -0.49
CA ILE A 35 -15.94 20.71 -1.11
C ILE A 35 -17.05 20.21 -2.03
N ASP A 36 -16.64 19.62 -3.16
CA ASP A 36 -17.55 18.96 -4.10
C ASP A 36 -17.65 17.49 -3.70
N GLU A 37 -18.82 17.07 -3.24
CA GLU A 37 -19.04 15.70 -2.77
C GLU A 37 -18.83 14.67 -3.88
N ASN A 38 -19.16 14.99 -5.12
CA ASN A 38 -18.89 14.07 -6.25
C ASN A 38 -17.40 13.91 -6.50
N PHE A 39 -16.63 15.00 -6.40
CA PHE A 39 -15.20 14.96 -6.54
C PHE A 39 -14.56 14.12 -5.42
N ILE A 40 -15.04 14.28 -4.20
CA ILE A 40 -14.56 13.49 -3.05
C ILE A 40 -14.95 12.02 -3.20
N SER A 41 -16.17 11.70 -3.63
CA SER A 41 -16.58 10.31 -3.90
C SER A 41 -15.68 9.63 -4.93
N ASN A 42 -15.33 10.33 -6.01
CA ASN A 42 -14.43 9.82 -7.02
C ASN A 42 -13.03 9.57 -6.45
N LYS A 43 -12.54 10.49 -5.62
CA LYS A 43 -11.23 10.34 -4.98
C LYS A 43 -11.21 9.16 -4.01
N ILE A 44 -12.28 8.96 -3.24
CA ILE A 44 -12.39 7.80 -2.35
C ILE A 44 -12.33 6.51 -3.16
N SER A 45 -13.06 6.44 -4.29
CA SER A 45 -13.03 5.26 -5.16
C SER A 45 -11.61 4.97 -5.68
N GLU A 46 -10.87 6.02 -6.07
CA GLU A 46 -9.47 5.88 -6.50
C GLU A 46 -8.58 5.33 -5.39
N LEU A 47 -8.72 5.88 -4.18
CA LEU A 47 -7.92 5.46 -3.03
C LEU A 47 -8.24 4.02 -2.62
N GLU A 48 -9.53 3.64 -2.63
CA GLU A 48 -9.94 2.27 -2.33
C GLU A 48 -9.44 1.28 -3.38
N ALA A 49 -9.44 1.66 -4.66
CA ALA A 49 -8.92 0.81 -5.73
C ALA A 49 -7.40 0.63 -5.63
N ALA A 50 -6.68 1.63 -5.11
CA ALA A 50 -5.23 1.55 -4.93
C ALA A 50 -4.81 0.78 -3.68
N GLU A 51 -5.70 0.59 -2.70
CA GLU A 51 -5.39 -0.03 -1.41
C GLU A 51 -4.91 -1.48 -1.53
N PRO A 52 -5.57 -2.36 -2.32
CA PRO A 52 -5.11 -3.74 -2.45
C PRO A 52 -3.67 -3.86 -2.94
N ILE A 53 -3.27 -3.08 -3.94
CA ILE A 53 -1.91 -3.15 -4.47
C ILE A 53 -0.90 -2.57 -3.45
N ARG A 54 -1.29 -1.55 -2.70
CA ARG A 54 -0.46 -0.98 -1.65
C ARG A 54 -0.17 -2.02 -0.56
N LEU A 55 -1.21 -2.71 -0.09
CA LEU A 55 -1.07 -3.76 0.94
C LEU A 55 -0.24 -4.94 0.43
N LEU A 56 -0.43 -5.32 -0.82
CA LEU A 56 0.35 -6.39 -1.45
C LEU A 56 1.84 -6.03 -1.46
N ARG A 57 2.18 -4.83 -1.90
CA ARG A 57 3.57 -4.36 -1.96
C ARG A 57 4.19 -4.28 -0.58
N GLU A 58 3.45 -3.82 0.42
CA GLU A 58 3.93 -3.72 1.79
C GLU A 58 4.30 -5.10 2.34
N LYS A 59 3.40 -6.09 2.19
CA LYS A 59 3.67 -7.46 2.64
C LYS A 59 4.83 -8.09 1.86
N ARG A 60 4.86 -7.89 0.53
CA ARG A 60 5.94 -8.36 -0.32
C ARG A 60 7.28 -7.83 0.15
N ASP A 61 7.36 -6.54 0.43
CA ASP A 61 8.60 -5.89 0.86
C ASP A 61 9.06 -6.41 2.21
N GLN A 62 8.13 -6.71 3.13
CA GLN A 62 8.46 -7.35 4.41
C GLN A 62 9.07 -8.74 4.18
N LEU A 63 8.47 -9.55 3.31
CA LEU A 63 8.97 -10.89 3.01
C LEU A 63 10.34 -10.85 2.33
N LEU A 64 10.55 -9.90 1.43
CA LEU A 64 11.86 -9.69 0.80
C LEU A 64 12.91 -9.28 1.84
N SER A 65 12.58 -8.34 2.71
CA SER A 65 13.48 -7.88 3.77
C SER A 65 13.87 -9.02 4.71
N GLN A 66 12.90 -9.85 5.11
CA GLN A 66 13.14 -10.99 6.01
C GLN A 66 14.03 -12.05 5.39
N SER A 67 14.08 -12.15 4.06
CA SER A 67 14.83 -13.16 3.34
C SER A 67 16.09 -12.65 2.66
N ASP A 68 16.44 -11.37 2.81
CA ASP A 68 17.61 -10.77 2.15
C ASP A 68 18.93 -11.50 2.46
N TRP A 69 19.11 -11.89 3.72
CA TRP A 69 20.34 -12.58 4.14
C TRP A 69 20.57 -13.91 3.41
N ARG A 70 19.51 -14.51 2.89
CA ARG A 70 19.60 -15.79 2.17
C ARG A 70 20.17 -15.64 0.77
N ASP A 71 20.20 -14.41 0.26
CA ASP A 71 20.76 -14.13 -1.07
C ASP A 71 22.24 -13.74 -1.02
N LEU A 72 22.83 -13.73 0.16
CA LEU A 72 24.24 -13.39 0.34
C LEU A 72 25.15 -14.55 -0.06
N PRO A 73 26.37 -14.27 -0.61
CA PRO A 73 27.31 -15.33 -0.94
C PRO A 73 27.71 -16.20 0.26
N SER A 74 27.59 -15.66 1.47
CA SER A 74 27.95 -16.36 2.71
C SER A 74 26.80 -17.20 3.28
N TYR A 75 25.65 -17.28 2.59
CA TYR A 75 24.51 -18.07 3.05
C TYR A 75 24.93 -19.54 3.26
N PRO A 76 24.74 -20.09 4.48
CA PRO A 76 25.26 -21.41 4.82
C PRO A 76 24.39 -22.59 4.34
N GLY A 77 23.16 -22.33 3.90
CA GLY A 77 22.24 -23.38 3.49
C GLY A 77 22.50 -23.90 2.08
N SER A 78 21.92 -25.04 1.76
CA SER A 78 22.05 -25.67 0.44
C SER A 78 20.95 -25.28 -0.53
N ASN A 79 19.90 -24.58 -0.08
CA ASN A 79 18.71 -24.27 -0.87
C ASN A 79 18.65 -22.81 -1.34
N GLN A 80 19.80 -22.16 -1.51
CA GLN A 80 19.85 -20.75 -1.90
C GLN A 80 19.14 -20.50 -3.24
N GLU A 81 19.26 -21.41 -4.22
CA GLU A 81 18.58 -21.26 -5.50
C GLU A 81 17.05 -21.26 -5.35
N ALA A 82 16.51 -22.10 -4.47
CA ALA A 82 15.08 -22.14 -4.18
C ALA A 82 14.62 -20.81 -3.56
N TRP A 83 15.43 -20.23 -2.66
CA TRP A 83 15.14 -18.93 -2.08
C TRP A 83 15.22 -17.80 -3.11
N ARG A 84 16.17 -17.86 -4.03
CA ARG A 84 16.27 -16.87 -5.12
C ARG A 84 15.05 -16.92 -6.03
N THR A 85 14.57 -18.11 -6.35
CA THR A 85 13.34 -18.30 -7.14
C THR A 85 12.12 -17.72 -6.40
N TYR A 86 11.97 -18.03 -5.12
CA TYR A 86 10.90 -17.49 -4.29
C TYR A 86 10.94 -15.96 -4.25
N ARG A 87 12.11 -15.39 -4.03
CA ARG A 87 12.28 -13.93 -3.98
C ARG A 87 11.94 -13.27 -5.32
N GLN A 88 12.30 -13.92 -6.43
CA GLN A 88 11.93 -13.42 -7.76
C GLN A 88 10.42 -13.45 -7.96
N GLN A 89 9.76 -14.52 -7.51
CA GLN A 89 8.30 -14.60 -7.55
C GLN A 89 7.65 -13.47 -6.75
N LEU A 90 8.21 -13.11 -5.59
CA LEU A 90 7.73 -11.98 -4.80
C LEU A 90 7.86 -10.66 -5.57
N ARG A 91 9.00 -10.44 -6.23
CA ARG A 91 9.23 -9.22 -7.01
C ARG A 91 8.24 -9.10 -8.17
N ASP A 92 7.87 -10.21 -8.76
CA ASP A 92 6.98 -10.24 -9.93
C ASP A 92 5.50 -10.16 -9.56
N MET A 93 5.13 -10.33 -8.30
CA MET A 93 3.75 -10.41 -7.86
C MET A 93 2.87 -9.25 -8.32
N PRO A 94 3.31 -7.99 -8.30
CA PRO A 94 2.43 -6.90 -8.73
C PRO A 94 1.93 -7.04 -10.16
N SER A 95 2.67 -7.76 -11.01
CA SER A 95 2.28 -7.97 -12.41
C SER A 95 1.69 -9.36 -12.69
N THR A 96 1.75 -10.29 -11.74
CA THR A 96 1.37 -11.70 -11.97
C THR A 96 0.18 -12.16 -11.15
N THR A 97 -0.28 -11.38 -10.17
CA THR A 97 -1.38 -11.78 -9.30
C THR A 97 -2.42 -10.66 -9.19
N ASP A 98 -3.65 -11.03 -8.84
CA ASP A 98 -4.71 -10.06 -8.56
C ASP A 98 -4.47 -9.45 -7.17
N PRO A 99 -4.24 -8.13 -7.05
CA PRO A 99 -4.01 -7.50 -5.73
C PRO A 99 -5.16 -7.70 -4.75
N SER A 100 -6.39 -7.85 -5.24
CA SER A 100 -7.57 -8.06 -4.38
C SER A 100 -7.68 -9.50 -3.87
N ASP A 101 -7.02 -10.44 -4.56
CA ASP A 101 -7.01 -11.86 -4.20
C ASP A 101 -5.64 -12.44 -4.55
N PRO A 102 -4.58 -12.03 -3.82
CA PRO A 102 -3.22 -12.41 -4.19
C PRO A 102 -2.94 -13.88 -3.91
N THR A 103 -2.24 -14.52 -4.85
CA THR A 103 -1.69 -15.85 -4.67
C THR A 103 -0.22 -15.72 -4.29
N TRP A 104 0.09 -16.01 -3.03
CA TRP A 104 1.45 -15.87 -2.50
C TRP A 104 2.29 -17.09 -2.85
N PRO A 105 3.55 -16.90 -3.29
CA PRO A 105 4.44 -18.04 -3.50
C PRO A 105 4.76 -18.70 -2.16
N THR A 106 5.07 -20.00 -2.21
CA THR A 106 5.42 -20.77 -1.02
C THR A 106 6.91 -20.63 -0.74
N ALA A 107 7.25 -20.22 0.48
CA ALA A 107 8.65 -20.11 0.88
C ALA A 107 9.30 -21.50 0.93
N PRO A 108 10.58 -21.63 0.50
CA PRO A 108 11.32 -22.89 0.66
C PRO A 108 11.48 -23.25 2.13
N GLU A 109 11.70 -24.53 2.39
CA GLU A 109 11.98 -24.99 3.74
C GLU A 109 13.33 -24.47 4.21
N ASN A 110 13.46 -24.24 5.51
CA ASN A 110 14.75 -23.86 6.09
C ASN A 110 15.70 -25.05 6.08
N ASP A 111 16.95 -24.77 5.79
CA ASP A 111 18.01 -25.77 5.89
C ASP A 111 18.35 -26.05 7.33
#